data_2821419694cc4067a934ebed8dfa2c96
#
_entry.id   2821419694cc4067a934ebed8dfa2c96
#
_cell.length_a   1.000
_cell.length_b   1.000
_cell.length_c   1.000
_cell.angle_alpha   90.00
_cell.angle_beta   90.00
_cell.angle_gamma   90.00
#
_symmetry.space_group_name_H-M   'P 1'
#
loop_
_entity.id
_entity.type
_entity.pdbx_description
1 polymer ?
#
loop_
_entity_poly.entity_id
_entity_poly.type
_entity_poly.pdbx_seq_one_letter_code
_entity_poly.pdbx_strand_id
1 'polypeptide(L)'
;MKLSSKYFKSEIYYSYKANYLPSICKIIGDEGLGAEIATEYEYNLATRNQIHPKSIILSAPYKSPPLLQKIISDRIGLILICQVDEIAEINQYLENSQVQNIGIRLRSPRPNKQIGFPGNKEKILELHELLGKSENIILTTLQLHSGTQIDSQIFKDGIKYLLDVANQFEQQGTKITQLDFGGGFPEASNLSESELDDLFLLLFETLHDRGWDKATCIFEPGRYIVGDAGLLLTQIIHVFEVEGTPWIMLDTGTHQCPKFSNSKFRFELINRMSDPHNTSTSIAGCLPTDMDVFTKRYPFVDSIKKDDYLAIFNAGAYTYTWSTHFSYPFPPMILINKTQISPLEAPSIR
;
A
#
# COMPACT_ATOMS: atom_id res chain seq x y z
N MET A 1 9.34 -10.45 -6.46
CA MET A 1 10.41 -10.20 -7.46
C MET A 1 10.55 -11.32 -8.48
N LYS A 2 10.78 -12.58 -8.09
CA LYS A 2 10.99 -13.67 -9.08
C LYS A 2 9.82 -13.83 -10.06
N LEU A 3 8.58 -13.67 -9.62
CA LEU A 3 7.42 -13.86 -10.47
C LEU A 3 7.30 -12.77 -11.54
N SER A 4 7.41 -11.50 -11.17
CA SER A 4 7.33 -10.38 -12.13
C SER A 4 8.49 -10.39 -13.13
N SER A 5 9.72 -10.72 -12.68
CA SER A 5 10.90 -10.76 -13.56
C SER A 5 10.88 -11.90 -14.59
N LYS A 6 9.93 -12.82 -14.47
CA LYS A 6 9.68 -13.86 -15.48
C LYS A 6 9.15 -13.31 -16.80
N TYR A 7 8.39 -12.22 -16.74
CA TYR A 7 7.67 -11.69 -17.89
C TYR A 7 8.26 -10.38 -18.43
N PHE A 8 8.72 -9.47 -17.56
CA PHE A 8 9.16 -8.13 -17.92
C PHE A 8 10.21 -7.60 -16.96
N LYS A 9 10.91 -6.53 -17.37
CA LYS A 9 11.75 -5.78 -16.46
C LYS A 9 10.86 -5.13 -15.39
N SER A 10 11.08 -5.45 -14.11
CA SER A 10 10.26 -4.93 -13.03
C SER A 10 11.07 -4.40 -11.87
N GLU A 11 10.53 -3.38 -11.21
CA GLU A 11 11.01 -2.82 -9.96
C GLU A 11 9.87 -2.83 -8.94
N ILE A 12 10.18 -3.19 -7.70
CA ILE A 12 9.18 -3.30 -6.64
C ILE A 12 9.58 -2.38 -5.50
N TYR A 13 8.66 -1.51 -5.12
CA TYR A 13 8.82 -0.57 -4.02
C TYR A 13 7.81 -0.88 -2.93
N TYR A 14 8.29 -1.19 -1.75
CA TYR A 14 7.38 -1.43 -0.62
C TYR A 14 6.71 -0.15 -0.17
N SER A 15 5.38 -0.18 -0.05
CA SER A 15 4.56 0.96 0.36
C SER A 15 4.60 1.11 1.89
N TYR A 16 5.44 2.04 2.40
CA TYR A 16 5.70 2.21 3.84
C TYR A 16 4.44 2.49 4.65
N LYS A 17 3.49 3.26 4.08
CA LYS A 17 2.20 3.54 4.73
C LYS A 17 1.39 2.30 5.13
N ALA A 18 1.67 1.14 4.53
CA ALA A 18 1.01 -0.11 4.91
C ALA A 18 1.46 -0.59 6.30
N ASN A 19 2.77 -0.53 6.56
CA ASN A 19 3.36 -0.80 7.87
C ASN A 19 4.79 -0.24 7.91
N TYR A 20 4.98 0.87 8.63
CA TYR A 20 6.28 1.52 8.77
C TYR A 20 7.00 1.17 10.09
N LEU A 21 6.75 0.01 10.68
CA LEU A 21 7.60 -0.47 11.78
C LEU A 21 9.06 -0.60 11.29
N PRO A 22 10.04 0.00 11.98
CA PRO A 22 11.42 0.05 11.49
C PRO A 22 12.01 -1.31 11.14
N SER A 23 11.76 -2.32 12.00
CA SER A 23 12.23 -3.69 11.78
C SER A 23 11.60 -4.33 10.54
N ILE A 24 10.31 -4.09 10.27
CA ILE A 24 9.61 -4.60 9.08
C ILE A 24 10.18 -3.95 7.82
N CYS A 25 10.30 -2.61 7.82
CA CYS A 25 10.89 -1.89 6.70
C CYS A 25 12.32 -2.32 6.42
N LYS A 26 13.10 -2.58 7.49
CA LYS A 26 14.49 -3.08 7.36
C LYS A 26 14.52 -4.47 6.72
N ILE A 27 13.73 -5.42 7.21
CA ILE A 27 13.65 -6.78 6.64
C ILE A 27 13.32 -6.72 5.14
N ILE A 28 12.34 -5.90 4.76
CA ILE A 28 11.92 -5.75 3.37
C ILE A 28 13.02 -5.10 2.51
N GLY A 29 13.72 -4.10 3.06
CA GLY A 29 14.86 -3.46 2.40
C GLY A 29 16.05 -4.40 2.21
N ASP A 30 16.35 -5.23 3.22
CA ASP A 30 17.42 -6.25 3.16
C ASP A 30 17.13 -7.32 2.07
N GLU A 31 15.83 -7.54 1.74
CA GLU A 31 15.40 -8.39 0.60
C GLU A 31 15.53 -7.68 -0.77
N GLY A 32 16.02 -6.44 -0.79
CA GLY A 32 16.32 -5.69 -2.00
C GLY A 32 15.15 -4.93 -2.62
N LEU A 33 14.04 -4.73 -1.90
CA LEU A 33 12.94 -3.89 -2.36
C LEU A 33 13.25 -2.41 -2.11
N GLY A 34 12.78 -1.54 -3.03
CA GLY A 34 12.78 -0.11 -2.83
C GLY A 34 11.71 0.35 -1.83
N ALA A 35 11.67 1.64 -1.55
CA ALA A 35 10.69 2.27 -0.67
C ALA A 35 9.78 3.24 -1.44
N GLU A 36 8.46 3.02 -1.40
CA GLU A 36 7.47 4.03 -1.75
C GLU A 36 7.06 4.74 -0.46
N ILE A 37 7.25 6.04 -0.45
CA ILE A 37 7.05 6.90 0.72
C ILE A 37 6.09 8.05 0.39
N ALA A 38 5.39 8.55 1.41
CA ALA A 38 4.46 9.68 1.29
C ALA A 38 4.81 10.86 2.21
N THR A 39 5.70 10.67 3.19
CA THR A 39 5.97 11.66 4.23
C THR A 39 7.46 11.79 4.54
N GLU A 40 7.85 12.90 5.18
CA GLU A 40 9.20 13.08 5.68
C GLU A 40 9.57 12.04 6.74
N TYR A 41 8.61 11.61 7.56
CA TYR A 41 8.82 10.54 8.54
C TYR A 41 9.25 9.24 7.86
N GLU A 42 8.50 8.82 6.82
CA GLU A 42 8.82 7.60 6.05
C GLU A 42 10.14 7.74 5.29
N TYR A 43 10.45 8.93 4.76
CA TYR A 43 11.74 9.22 4.15
C TYR A 43 12.91 9.03 5.13
N ASN A 44 12.80 9.63 6.32
CA ASN A 44 13.81 9.50 7.36
C ASN A 44 13.99 8.04 7.80
N LEU A 45 12.89 7.27 7.84
CA LEU A 45 12.95 5.85 8.14
C LEU A 45 13.65 5.06 7.02
N ALA A 46 13.33 5.31 5.75
CA ALA A 46 14.00 4.67 4.62
C ALA A 46 15.52 4.94 4.63
N THR A 47 15.91 6.19 4.90
CA THR A 47 17.31 6.59 5.02
C THR A 47 18.02 5.88 6.20
N ARG A 48 17.37 5.79 7.37
CA ARG A 48 17.93 5.04 8.53
C ARG A 48 18.11 3.56 8.22
N ASN A 49 17.21 2.98 7.45
CA ASN A 49 17.29 1.59 6.98
C ASN A 49 18.26 1.41 5.79
N GLN A 50 19.01 2.46 5.43
CA GLN A 50 20.02 2.44 4.36
C GLN A 50 19.47 2.09 2.98
N ILE A 51 18.20 2.40 2.72
CA ILE A 51 17.64 2.30 1.37
C ILE A 51 18.39 3.29 0.46
N HIS A 52 18.90 2.80 -0.65
CA HIS A 52 19.63 3.65 -1.59
C HIS A 52 18.69 4.74 -2.16
N PRO A 53 19.08 6.01 -2.21
CA PRO A 53 18.20 7.11 -2.68
C PRO A 53 17.54 6.82 -4.04
N LYS A 54 18.26 6.21 -4.98
CA LYS A 54 17.71 5.82 -6.29
C LYS A 54 16.62 4.74 -6.22
N SER A 55 16.52 4.04 -5.10
CA SER A 55 15.47 3.05 -4.81
C SER A 55 14.35 3.64 -3.94
N ILE A 56 14.16 4.95 -3.96
CA ILE A 56 13.07 5.64 -3.25
C ILE A 56 12.16 6.33 -4.27
N ILE A 57 10.86 6.13 -4.12
CA ILE A 57 9.79 6.86 -4.83
C ILE A 57 9.02 7.69 -3.81
N LEU A 58 8.91 9.00 -4.05
CA LEU A 58 7.98 9.87 -3.30
C LEU A 58 6.64 9.93 -4.03
N SER A 59 5.60 9.41 -3.40
CA SER A 59 4.22 9.36 -3.90
C SER A 59 3.25 10.00 -2.90
N ALA A 60 3.15 11.32 -2.91
CA ALA A 60 2.29 12.09 -2.02
C ALA A 60 1.54 13.20 -2.77
N PRO A 61 0.28 13.48 -2.42
CA PRO A 61 -0.45 14.62 -3.00
C PRO A 61 0.04 15.99 -2.49
N TYR A 62 0.74 16.00 -1.35
CA TYR A 62 1.40 17.17 -0.78
C TYR A 62 2.83 16.83 -0.42
N LYS A 63 3.76 17.69 -0.81
CA LYS A 63 5.19 17.58 -0.52
C LYS A 63 5.62 18.86 0.20
N SER A 64 6.01 18.74 1.47
CA SER A 64 6.47 19.91 2.19
C SER A 64 7.78 20.46 1.61
N PRO A 65 8.00 21.79 1.63
CA PRO A 65 9.24 22.38 1.13
C PRO A 65 10.53 21.77 1.73
N PRO A 66 10.60 21.48 3.05
CA PRO A 66 11.78 20.82 3.63
C PRO A 66 11.98 19.40 3.06
N LEU A 67 10.90 18.65 2.85
CA LEU A 67 10.98 17.32 2.24
C LEU A 67 11.48 17.41 0.79
N LEU A 68 10.90 18.30 -0.04
CA LEU A 68 11.34 18.51 -1.42
C LEU A 68 12.82 18.88 -1.49
N GLN A 69 13.28 19.85 -0.71
CA GLN A 69 14.68 20.23 -0.67
C GLN A 69 15.60 19.05 -0.36
N LYS A 70 15.22 18.24 0.62
CA LYS A 70 16.01 17.10 1.08
C LYS A 70 16.09 16.00 0.04
N ILE A 71 14.94 15.54 -0.51
CA ILE A 71 14.90 14.44 -1.48
C ILE A 71 15.59 14.82 -2.80
N ILE A 72 15.50 16.08 -3.22
CA ILE A 72 16.19 16.57 -4.42
C ILE A 72 17.70 16.62 -4.17
N SER A 73 18.15 17.14 -3.03
CA SER A 73 19.56 17.12 -2.64
C SER A 73 20.13 15.70 -2.60
N ASP A 74 19.37 14.75 -2.05
CA ASP A 74 19.77 13.35 -1.94
C ASP A 74 19.60 12.58 -3.26
N ARG A 75 19.03 13.20 -4.30
CA ARG A 75 18.83 12.65 -5.65
C ARG A 75 18.05 11.35 -5.65
N ILE A 76 16.86 11.34 -5.03
CA ILE A 76 16.01 10.15 -5.04
C ILE A 76 15.67 9.67 -6.46
N GLY A 77 15.20 8.42 -6.56
CA GLY A 77 14.91 7.79 -7.85
C GLY A 77 13.79 8.47 -8.63
N LEU A 78 12.67 8.73 -7.97
CA LEU A 78 11.46 9.23 -8.62
C LEU A 78 10.63 10.11 -7.68
N ILE A 79 10.12 11.22 -8.21
CA ILE A 79 9.11 12.07 -7.57
C ILE A 79 7.83 11.96 -8.41
N LEU A 80 6.75 11.42 -7.84
CA LEU A 80 5.45 11.39 -8.48
C LEU A 80 4.69 12.68 -8.19
N ILE A 81 4.32 13.42 -9.23
CA ILE A 81 3.50 14.63 -9.13
C ILE A 81 2.04 14.33 -9.41
N CYS A 82 1.15 15.07 -8.77
CA CYS A 82 -0.30 15.01 -8.96
C CYS A 82 -0.86 16.21 -9.72
N GLN A 83 -0.11 17.33 -9.71
CA GLN A 83 -0.49 18.61 -10.30
C GLN A 83 0.71 19.21 -11.04
N VAL A 84 0.42 20.04 -12.05
CA VAL A 84 1.45 20.63 -12.91
C VAL A 84 2.29 21.71 -12.21
N ASP A 85 1.73 22.40 -11.24
CA ASP A 85 2.41 23.44 -10.44
C ASP A 85 3.56 22.88 -9.60
N GLU A 86 3.51 21.59 -9.23
CA GLU A 86 4.60 20.92 -8.54
C GLU A 86 5.92 20.93 -9.34
N ILE A 87 5.88 21.08 -10.68
CA ILE A 87 7.08 21.23 -11.51
C ILE A 87 7.84 22.49 -11.13
N ALA A 88 7.14 23.61 -10.95
CA ALA A 88 7.76 24.85 -10.54
C ALA A 88 8.34 24.77 -9.12
N GLU A 89 7.67 24.07 -8.21
CA GLU A 89 8.16 23.85 -6.86
C GLU A 89 9.44 22.99 -6.86
N ILE A 90 9.48 21.91 -7.64
CA ILE A 90 10.67 21.06 -7.79
C ILE A 90 11.84 21.86 -8.37
N ASN A 91 11.59 22.67 -9.42
CA ASN A 91 12.62 23.48 -10.06
C ASN A 91 13.32 24.46 -9.09
N GLN A 92 12.63 24.95 -8.07
CA GLN A 92 13.22 25.88 -7.07
C GLN A 92 14.39 25.26 -6.28
N TYR A 93 14.43 23.92 -6.16
CA TYR A 93 15.43 23.21 -5.38
C TYR A 93 16.48 22.50 -6.24
N LEU A 94 16.33 22.51 -7.58
CA LEU A 94 17.32 21.91 -8.47
C LEU A 94 18.53 22.83 -8.63
N GLU A 95 19.72 22.30 -8.41
CA GLU A 95 20.97 23.00 -8.71
C GLU A 95 21.25 22.97 -10.22
N ASN A 96 22.07 23.92 -10.68
CA ASN A 96 22.53 23.95 -12.07
C ASN A 96 23.15 22.59 -12.46
N SER A 97 22.69 22.01 -13.57
CA SER A 97 23.07 20.68 -14.07
C SER A 97 22.52 19.44 -13.34
N GLN A 98 21.74 19.59 -12.29
CA GLN A 98 21.05 18.47 -11.66
C GLN A 98 19.80 18.11 -12.44
N VAL A 99 19.68 16.85 -12.85
CA VAL A 99 18.48 16.32 -13.53
C VAL A 99 17.67 15.49 -12.54
N GLN A 100 16.36 15.76 -12.49
CA GLN A 100 15.40 15.01 -11.69
C GLN A 100 14.40 14.30 -12.60
N ASN A 101 14.30 12.98 -12.41
CA ASN A 101 13.23 12.21 -13.01
C ASN A 101 11.95 12.42 -12.20
N ILE A 102 10.87 12.71 -12.92
CA ILE A 102 9.53 12.76 -12.34
C ILE A 102 8.63 11.73 -13.00
N GLY A 103 7.60 11.37 -12.28
CA GLY A 103 6.46 10.61 -12.80
C GLY A 103 5.17 11.38 -12.55
N ILE A 104 4.13 11.02 -13.27
CA ILE A 104 2.80 11.57 -13.08
C ILE A 104 1.90 10.51 -12.50
N ARG A 105 1.32 10.81 -11.35
CA ARG A 105 0.24 10.03 -10.80
C ARG A 105 -1.05 10.40 -11.50
N LEU A 106 -1.57 9.51 -12.33
CA LEU A 106 -2.84 9.68 -13.01
C LEU A 106 -4.01 9.54 -12.05
N ARG A 107 -5.03 10.37 -12.27
CA ARG A 107 -6.31 10.19 -11.59
C ARG A 107 -6.98 8.94 -12.14
N SER A 108 -7.32 8.02 -11.24
CA SER A 108 -8.07 6.83 -11.64
C SER A 108 -9.41 7.23 -12.29
N PRO A 109 -9.81 6.60 -13.41
CA PRO A 109 -11.08 6.88 -14.06
C PRO A 109 -12.31 6.38 -13.26
N ARG A 110 -12.08 5.66 -12.17
CA ARG A 110 -13.14 5.15 -11.29
C ARG A 110 -13.86 6.29 -10.55
N PRO A 111 -15.16 6.14 -10.23
CA PRO A 111 -15.91 7.15 -9.51
C PRO A 111 -15.28 7.57 -8.18
N ASN A 112 -15.51 8.82 -7.78
CA ASN A 112 -15.07 9.39 -6.49
C ASN A 112 -13.54 9.38 -6.26
N LYS A 113 -12.75 9.52 -7.33
CA LYS A 113 -11.30 9.68 -7.25
C LYS A 113 -10.90 11.13 -7.54
N GLN A 114 -10.23 11.77 -6.56
CA GLN A 114 -9.83 13.18 -6.65
C GLN A 114 -8.32 13.36 -6.84
N ILE A 115 -7.51 12.40 -6.35
CA ILE A 115 -6.05 12.53 -6.35
C ILE A 115 -5.49 12.10 -7.70
N GLY A 116 -4.65 12.96 -8.26
CA GLY A 116 -3.90 12.70 -9.48
C GLY A 116 -4.28 13.59 -10.65
N PHE A 117 -3.42 13.58 -11.63
CA PHE A 117 -3.50 14.36 -12.86
C PHE A 117 -4.58 13.78 -13.80
N PRO A 118 -5.45 14.62 -14.37
CA PRO A 118 -6.43 14.14 -15.35
C PRO A 118 -5.73 13.76 -16.66
N GLY A 119 -5.89 12.51 -17.09
CA GLY A 119 -5.27 11.99 -18.31
C GLY A 119 -6.00 12.39 -19.59
N ASN A 120 -6.51 13.62 -19.70
CA ASN A 120 -7.15 14.11 -20.93
C ASN A 120 -6.14 14.87 -21.80
N LYS A 121 -6.43 14.92 -23.10
CA LYS A 121 -5.52 15.48 -24.12
C LYS A 121 -5.10 16.93 -23.82
N GLU A 122 -6.03 17.77 -23.36
CA GLU A 122 -5.77 19.18 -23.05
C GLU A 122 -4.70 19.32 -21.96
N LYS A 123 -4.86 18.59 -20.87
CA LYS A 123 -3.91 18.62 -19.75
C LYS A 123 -2.56 17.98 -20.09
N ILE A 124 -2.55 16.98 -20.96
CA ILE A 124 -1.30 16.39 -21.47
C ILE A 124 -0.52 17.41 -22.30
N LEU A 125 -1.19 18.19 -23.17
CA LEU A 125 -0.55 19.26 -23.94
C LEU A 125 0.01 20.36 -23.03
N GLU A 126 -0.77 20.84 -22.07
CA GLU A 126 -0.33 21.83 -21.07
C GLU A 126 0.95 21.37 -20.35
N LEU A 127 0.96 20.12 -19.91
CA LEU A 127 2.11 19.55 -19.23
C LEU A 127 3.32 19.40 -20.15
N HIS A 128 3.12 18.96 -21.39
CA HIS A 128 4.20 18.84 -22.39
C HIS A 128 4.86 20.20 -22.64
N GLU A 129 4.08 21.27 -22.77
CA GLU A 129 4.61 22.64 -22.93
C GLU A 129 5.40 23.12 -21.72
N LEU A 130 4.95 22.76 -20.49
CA LEU A 130 5.66 23.11 -19.27
C LEU A 130 6.99 22.35 -19.13
N LEU A 131 7.00 21.07 -19.46
CA LEU A 131 8.21 20.25 -19.46
C LEU A 131 9.24 20.75 -20.49
N GLY A 132 8.79 21.21 -21.65
CA GLY A 132 9.64 21.81 -22.68
C GLY A 132 10.38 23.09 -22.22
N LYS A 133 9.93 23.72 -21.12
CA LYS A 133 10.58 24.90 -20.52
C LYS A 133 11.53 24.53 -19.36
N SER A 134 11.63 23.25 -19.00
CA SER A 134 12.38 22.76 -17.84
C SER A 134 13.44 21.77 -18.29
N GLU A 135 14.67 22.25 -18.53
CA GLU A 135 15.78 21.39 -19.01
C GLU A 135 16.20 20.33 -17.97
N ASN A 136 15.92 20.57 -16.71
CA ASN A 136 16.39 19.76 -15.59
C ASN A 136 15.34 18.77 -15.05
N ILE A 137 14.13 18.74 -15.63
CA ILE A 137 13.07 17.81 -15.23
C ILE A 137 12.72 16.91 -16.42
N ILE A 138 12.81 15.59 -16.19
CA ILE A 138 12.49 14.59 -17.21
C ILE A 138 11.30 13.77 -16.73
N LEU A 139 10.21 13.79 -17.49
CA LEU A 139 9.09 12.89 -17.29
C LEU A 139 9.44 11.50 -17.83
N THR A 140 9.56 10.53 -16.96
CA THR A 140 9.90 9.14 -17.31
C THR A 140 8.79 8.16 -17.04
N THR A 141 7.88 8.48 -16.10
CA THR A 141 6.98 7.50 -15.47
C THR A 141 5.53 7.99 -15.50
N LEU A 142 4.62 7.09 -15.82
CA LEU A 142 3.20 7.26 -15.53
C LEU A 142 2.78 6.25 -14.49
N GLN A 143 2.13 6.72 -13.43
CA GLN A 143 1.63 5.89 -12.33
C GLN A 143 0.10 5.91 -12.30
N LEU A 144 -0.48 4.73 -12.10
CA LEU A 144 -1.91 4.58 -11.81
C LEU A 144 -2.14 3.73 -10.57
N HIS A 145 -2.71 4.32 -9.54
CA HIS A 145 -3.23 3.55 -8.40
C HIS A 145 -4.70 3.23 -8.62
N SER A 146 -5.00 2.00 -9.04
CA SER A 146 -6.35 1.56 -9.40
C SER A 146 -7.32 1.43 -8.21
N GLY A 147 -6.80 1.32 -7.00
CA GLY A 147 -7.61 1.20 -5.77
C GLY A 147 -6.98 0.29 -4.73
N THR A 148 -7.83 -0.23 -3.84
CA THR A 148 -7.44 -1.21 -2.82
C THR A 148 -8.26 -2.48 -2.95
N GLN A 149 -7.70 -3.64 -2.60
CA GLN A 149 -8.33 -4.95 -2.78
C GLN A 149 -8.80 -5.14 -4.24
N ILE A 150 -7.87 -4.85 -5.18
CA ILE A 150 -8.17 -4.91 -6.61
C ILE A 150 -8.38 -6.38 -7.04
N ASP A 151 -9.37 -6.58 -7.89
CA ASP A 151 -9.59 -7.83 -8.61
C ASP A 151 -8.97 -7.78 -10.02
N SER A 152 -9.05 -8.87 -10.74
CA SER A 152 -8.51 -9.00 -12.09
C SER A 152 -9.13 -8.02 -13.09
N GLN A 153 -10.42 -7.69 -12.95
CA GLN A 153 -11.09 -6.75 -13.84
C GLN A 153 -10.63 -5.31 -13.61
N ILE A 154 -10.51 -4.91 -12.33
CA ILE A 154 -9.98 -3.59 -11.95
C ILE A 154 -8.54 -3.43 -12.46
N PHE A 155 -7.72 -4.49 -12.34
CA PHE A 155 -6.35 -4.47 -12.83
C PHE A 155 -6.28 -4.31 -14.35
N LYS A 156 -7.09 -5.08 -15.09
CA LYS A 156 -7.24 -5.02 -16.54
C LYS A 156 -7.61 -3.63 -17.04
N ASP A 157 -8.65 -3.04 -16.44
CA ASP A 157 -9.12 -1.69 -16.80
C ASP A 157 -8.05 -0.64 -16.49
N GLY A 158 -7.30 -0.82 -15.38
CA GLY A 158 -6.18 0.02 -15.02
C GLY A 158 -5.04 -0.02 -16.04
N ILE A 159 -4.62 -1.21 -16.46
CA ILE A 159 -3.59 -1.39 -17.51
C ILE A 159 -4.01 -0.66 -18.79
N LYS A 160 -5.23 -0.91 -19.26
CA LYS A 160 -5.75 -0.29 -20.48
C LYS A 160 -5.70 1.23 -20.40
N TYR A 161 -6.24 1.80 -19.32
CA TYR A 161 -6.26 3.26 -19.12
C TYR A 161 -4.85 3.84 -19.07
N LEU A 162 -3.92 3.23 -18.32
CA LEU A 162 -2.53 3.68 -18.21
C LEU A 162 -1.86 3.71 -19.57
N LEU A 163 -2.02 2.67 -20.38
CA LEU A 163 -1.45 2.58 -21.71
C LEU A 163 -2.10 3.54 -22.71
N ASP A 164 -3.41 3.77 -22.62
CA ASP A 164 -4.10 4.77 -23.45
C ASP A 164 -3.56 6.19 -23.20
N VAL A 165 -3.28 6.52 -21.94
CA VAL A 165 -2.67 7.81 -21.58
C VAL A 165 -1.20 7.86 -21.99
N ALA A 166 -0.43 6.78 -21.80
CA ALA A 166 0.97 6.69 -22.19
C ALA A 166 1.13 6.92 -23.70
N ASN A 167 0.30 6.31 -24.51
CA ASN A 167 0.29 6.53 -25.97
C ASN A 167 0.01 8.00 -26.34
N GLN A 168 -0.85 8.71 -25.58
CA GLN A 168 -1.09 10.14 -25.82
C GLN A 168 0.16 10.99 -25.52
N PHE A 169 0.92 10.66 -24.46
CA PHE A 169 2.19 11.34 -24.16
C PHE A 169 3.22 11.10 -25.27
N GLU A 170 3.37 9.87 -25.75
CA GLU A 170 4.31 9.57 -26.85
C GLU A 170 3.94 10.27 -28.16
N GLN A 171 2.64 10.38 -28.48
CA GLN A 171 2.16 11.15 -29.65
C GLN A 171 2.52 12.64 -29.57
N GLN A 172 2.77 13.18 -28.37
CA GLN A 172 3.26 14.54 -28.16
C GLN A 172 4.80 14.63 -28.10
N GLY A 173 5.51 13.51 -28.31
CA GLY A 173 6.97 13.47 -28.26
C GLY A 173 7.56 13.28 -26.85
N THR A 174 6.74 13.07 -25.83
CA THR A 174 7.22 12.77 -24.46
C THR A 174 7.45 11.28 -24.32
N LYS A 175 8.71 10.88 -24.14
CA LYS A 175 9.10 9.48 -24.03
C LYS A 175 8.86 8.94 -22.62
N ILE A 176 7.91 8.04 -22.49
CA ILE A 176 7.65 7.29 -21.25
C ILE A 176 8.49 6.01 -21.27
N THR A 177 9.23 5.74 -20.20
CA THR A 177 10.10 4.56 -20.07
C THR A 177 9.71 3.62 -18.95
N GLN A 178 8.84 4.09 -18.06
CA GLN A 178 8.39 3.35 -16.88
C GLN A 178 6.87 3.46 -16.75
N LEU A 179 6.24 2.33 -16.44
CA LEU A 179 4.81 2.22 -16.18
C LEU A 179 4.62 1.70 -14.74
N ASP A 180 4.06 2.53 -13.89
CA ASP A 180 3.85 2.22 -12.48
C ASP A 180 2.37 1.87 -12.25
N PHE A 181 2.14 0.60 -11.93
CA PHE A 181 0.80 0.04 -11.69
C PHE A 181 0.34 0.24 -10.24
N GLY A 182 1.16 0.90 -9.42
CA GLY A 182 0.88 1.13 -8.01
C GLY A 182 0.78 -0.14 -7.19
N GLY A 183 0.03 -0.03 -6.11
CA GLY A 183 -0.30 -1.16 -5.23
C GLY A 183 -1.77 -1.56 -5.33
N GLY A 184 -2.34 -1.89 -4.16
CA GLY A 184 -3.76 -2.24 -4.04
C GLY A 184 -4.05 -3.73 -4.14
N PHE A 185 -3.03 -4.56 -4.34
CA PHE A 185 -3.15 -6.01 -4.29
C PHE A 185 -3.66 -6.47 -2.90
N PRO A 186 -4.59 -7.46 -2.87
CA PRO A 186 -5.05 -8.06 -1.61
C PRO A 186 -3.90 -8.71 -0.82
N GLU A 187 -4.20 -9.19 0.36
CA GLU A 187 -3.33 -10.06 1.14
C GLU A 187 -3.02 -11.35 0.34
N ALA A 188 -1.85 -11.94 0.52
CA ALA A 188 -1.45 -13.16 -0.19
C ALA A 188 -2.41 -14.36 0.07
N SER A 189 -3.06 -14.39 1.23
CA SER A 189 -4.15 -15.35 1.52
C SER A 189 -5.41 -15.14 0.68
N ASN A 190 -5.59 -13.97 0.05
CA ASN A 190 -6.73 -13.62 -0.81
C ASN A 190 -6.35 -13.45 -2.29
N LEU A 191 -5.08 -13.58 -2.62
CA LEU A 191 -4.55 -13.57 -3.99
C LEU A 191 -3.36 -14.53 -4.04
N SER A 192 -3.61 -15.76 -4.46
CA SER A 192 -2.59 -16.80 -4.53
C SER A 192 -1.47 -16.45 -5.52
N GLU A 193 -0.34 -17.13 -5.40
CA GLU A 193 0.80 -16.97 -6.32
C GLU A 193 0.40 -17.30 -7.77
N SER A 194 -0.47 -18.30 -7.98
CA SER A 194 -0.99 -18.64 -9.30
C SER A 194 -1.86 -17.54 -9.89
N GLU A 195 -2.79 -16.98 -9.09
CA GLU A 195 -3.63 -15.86 -9.54
C GLU A 195 -2.81 -14.61 -9.85
N LEU A 196 -1.75 -14.35 -9.07
CA LEU A 196 -0.82 -13.26 -9.35
C LEU A 196 -0.01 -13.51 -10.63
N ASP A 197 0.40 -14.77 -10.90
CA ASP A 197 1.08 -15.16 -12.14
C ASP A 197 0.17 -14.93 -13.36
N ASP A 198 -1.10 -15.28 -13.26
CA ASP A 198 -2.10 -15.03 -14.31
C ASP A 198 -2.28 -13.52 -14.59
N LEU A 199 -2.28 -12.68 -13.55
CA LEU A 199 -2.33 -11.22 -13.70
C LEU A 199 -1.08 -10.67 -14.41
N PHE A 200 0.10 -11.19 -14.09
CA PHE A 200 1.34 -10.75 -14.72
C PHE A 200 1.47 -11.27 -16.15
N LEU A 201 0.98 -12.46 -16.45
CA LEU A 201 0.89 -12.95 -17.83
C LEU A 201 -0.02 -12.05 -18.68
N LEU A 202 -1.21 -11.72 -18.16
CA LEU A 202 -2.12 -10.77 -18.81
C LEU A 202 -1.47 -9.41 -19.06
N LEU A 203 -0.74 -8.86 -18.08
CA LEU A 203 -0.02 -7.61 -18.24
C LEU A 203 1.03 -7.73 -19.36
N PHE A 204 1.83 -8.79 -19.34
CA PHE A 204 2.86 -9.06 -20.35
C PHE A 204 2.27 -9.10 -21.77
N GLU A 205 1.21 -9.88 -21.98
CA GLU A 205 0.52 -9.97 -23.27
C GLU A 205 -0.01 -8.61 -23.70
N THR A 206 -0.62 -7.84 -22.78
CA THR A 206 -1.16 -6.51 -23.09
C THR A 206 -0.06 -5.51 -23.45
N LEU A 207 1.08 -5.55 -22.76
CA LEU A 207 2.25 -4.71 -23.08
C LEU A 207 2.82 -5.06 -24.46
N HIS A 208 2.95 -6.35 -24.75
CA HIS A 208 3.43 -6.84 -26.05
C HIS A 208 2.54 -6.39 -27.20
N ASP A 209 1.24 -6.62 -27.10
CA ASP A 209 0.25 -6.28 -28.12
C ASP A 209 0.19 -4.77 -28.41
N ARG A 210 0.59 -3.96 -27.45
CA ARG A 210 0.56 -2.49 -27.54
C ARG A 210 1.94 -1.85 -27.79
N GLY A 211 3.01 -2.64 -27.93
CA GLY A 211 4.36 -2.17 -28.21
C GLY A 211 5.10 -1.57 -27.02
N TRP A 212 4.72 -1.95 -25.79
CA TRP A 212 5.31 -1.46 -24.53
C TRP A 212 6.28 -2.45 -23.88
N ASP A 213 6.77 -3.46 -24.60
CA ASP A 213 7.65 -4.52 -24.07
C ASP A 213 8.93 -4.01 -23.41
N LYS A 214 9.39 -2.81 -23.81
CA LYS A 214 10.65 -2.23 -23.31
C LYS A 214 10.47 -1.38 -22.06
N ALA A 215 9.23 -1.11 -21.67
CA ALA A 215 8.96 -0.33 -20.47
C ALA A 215 9.36 -1.12 -19.21
N THR A 216 9.90 -0.41 -18.23
CA THR A 216 10.07 -0.98 -16.89
C THR A 216 8.75 -0.90 -16.15
N CYS A 217 8.25 -2.04 -15.65
CA CYS A 217 7.05 -2.11 -14.84
C CYS A 217 7.39 -1.86 -13.38
N ILE A 218 6.72 -0.90 -12.74
CA ILE A 218 6.85 -0.61 -11.32
C ILE A 218 5.61 -1.09 -10.59
N PHE A 219 5.80 -1.65 -9.40
CA PHE A 219 4.74 -2.05 -8.48
C PHE A 219 5.03 -1.53 -7.08
N GLU A 220 3.97 -1.07 -6.39
CA GLU A 220 4.03 -0.49 -5.04
C GLU A 220 3.20 -1.33 -4.03
N PRO A 221 3.45 -2.65 -3.88
CA PRO A 221 2.69 -3.47 -2.97
C PRO A 221 2.97 -3.07 -1.51
N GLY A 222 1.90 -2.95 -0.72
CA GLY A 222 1.98 -2.83 0.74
C GLY A 222 1.31 -4.03 1.38
N ARG A 223 -0.01 -4.09 1.28
CA ARG A 223 -0.86 -5.14 1.87
C ARG A 223 -0.45 -6.56 1.47
N TYR A 224 -0.15 -6.79 0.21
CA TYR A 224 0.26 -8.10 -0.28
C TYR A 224 1.51 -8.65 0.43
N ILE A 225 2.44 -7.75 0.82
CA ILE A 225 3.69 -8.15 1.47
C ILE A 225 3.51 -8.38 2.97
N VAL A 226 2.77 -7.51 3.66
CA VAL A 226 2.74 -7.53 5.13
C VAL A 226 1.38 -7.91 5.73
N GLY A 227 0.31 -7.97 4.94
CA GLY A 227 -1.03 -8.22 5.45
C GLY A 227 -1.11 -9.50 6.29
N ASP A 228 -0.67 -10.61 5.72
CA ASP A 228 -0.68 -11.93 6.35
C ASP A 228 0.46 -12.12 7.37
N ALA A 229 1.46 -11.25 7.36
CA ALA A 229 2.60 -11.33 8.27
C ALA A 229 2.28 -10.86 9.69
N GLY A 230 1.14 -10.21 9.89
CA GLY A 230 0.72 -9.72 11.19
C GLY A 230 -0.60 -10.33 11.66
N LEU A 231 -0.64 -10.67 12.94
CA LEU A 231 -1.85 -11.06 13.64
C LEU A 231 -1.97 -10.31 14.97
N LEU A 232 -3.19 -10.10 15.42
CA LEU A 232 -3.48 -9.59 16.75
C LEU A 232 -4.05 -10.73 17.60
N LEU A 233 -3.40 -11.00 18.74
CA LEU A 233 -3.87 -11.95 19.74
C LEU A 233 -4.72 -11.20 20.75
N THR A 234 -5.92 -11.74 21.06
CA THR A 234 -6.89 -11.11 21.95
C THR A 234 -7.65 -12.17 22.75
N GLN A 235 -8.28 -11.76 23.84
CA GLN A 235 -9.08 -12.63 24.69
C GLN A 235 -10.55 -12.26 24.62
N ILE A 236 -11.44 -13.25 24.68
CA ILE A 236 -12.89 -13.06 24.78
C ILE A 236 -13.24 -12.74 26.24
N ILE A 237 -13.69 -11.50 26.50
CA ILE A 237 -14.03 -11.03 27.83
C ILE A 237 -15.51 -11.24 28.17
N HIS A 238 -16.40 -11.27 27.17
CA HIS A 238 -17.83 -11.56 27.35
C HIS A 238 -18.39 -12.37 26.19
N VAL A 239 -19.35 -13.24 26.51
CA VAL A 239 -20.23 -13.92 25.56
C VAL A 239 -21.66 -13.57 25.94
N PHE A 240 -22.44 -13.05 25.00
CA PHE A 240 -23.80 -12.57 25.24
C PHE A 240 -24.67 -12.69 23.99
N GLU A 241 -25.93 -12.34 24.08
CA GLU A 241 -26.88 -12.37 22.98
C GLU A 241 -27.59 -11.04 22.84
N VAL A 242 -27.79 -10.60 21.61
CA VAL A 242 -28.61 -9.44 21.28
C VAL A 242 -29.61 -9.85 20.20
N GLU A 243 -30.90 -9.72 20.51
CA GLU A 243 -32.02 -10.06 19.61
C GLU A 243 -31.85 -11.43 18.91
N GLY A 244 -31.51 -12.46 19.72
CA GLY A 244 -31.31 -13.82 19.22
C GLY A 244 -30.02 -14.07 18.42
N THR A 245 -29.17 -13.07 18.33
CA THR A 245 -27.85 -13.20 17.67
C THR A 245 -26.75 -13.33 18.72
N PRO A 246 -25.88 -14.36 18.62
CA PRO A 246 -24.71 -14.50 19.50
C PRO A 246 -23.70 -13.38 19.27
N TRP A 247 -23.15 -12.85 20.35
CA TRP A 247 -22.10 -11.84 20.37
C TRP A 247 -20.95 -12.27 21.28
N ILE A 248 -19.75 -11.91 20.88
CA ILE A 248 -18.56 -11.94 21.73
C ILE A 248 -17.97 -10.55 21.82
N MET A 249 -17.38 -10.23 22.98
CA MET A 249 -16.63 -9.00 23.20
C MET A 249 -15.17 -9.36 23.45
N LEU A 250 -14.28 -8.67 22.78
CA LEU A 250 -12.82 -8.86 22.87
C LEU A 250 -12.22 -7.85 23.85
N ASP A 251 -11.06 -8.14 24.43
CA ASP A 251 -10.27 -7.21 25.25
C ASP A 251 -9.51 -6.15 24.41
N THR A 252 -9.70 -6.16 23.11
CA THR A 252 -9.20 -5.17 22.14
C THR A 252 -10.38 -4.52 21.41
N GLY A 253 -10.13 -3.39 20.72
CA GLY A 253 -11.14 -2.70 19.94
C GLY A 253 -10.66 -2.29 18.54
N THR A 254 -11.59 -1.79 17.75
CA THR A 254 -11.31 -1.33 16.37
C THR A 254 -10.32 -0.16 16.29
N HIS A 255 -10.05 0.52 17.41
CA HIS A 255 -9.02 1.54 17.52
C HIS A 255 -7.59 0.96 17.38
N GLN A 256 -7.38 -0.29 17.79
CA GLN A 256 -6.08 -0.99 17.69
C GLN A 256 -5.98 -1.85 16.42
N CYS A 257 -7.11 -2.31 15.90
CA CYS A 257 -7.18 -3.10 14.68
C CYS A 257 -8.27 -2.55 13.74
N PRO A 258 -8.08 -1.35 13.19
CA PRO A 258 -9.09 -0.66 12.39
C PRO A 258 -9.30 -1.33 11.03
N LYS A 259 -10.55 -1.35 10.57
CA LYS A 259 -10.94 -1.80 9.23
C LYS A 259 -10.62 -0.74 8.17
N PHE A 260 -9.37 -0.38 8.01
CA PHE A 260 -8.96 0.57 6.99
C PHE A 260 -8.80 -0.09 5.61
N SER A 261 -9.20 0.61 4.57
CA SER A 261 -9.02 0.16 3.18
C SER A 261 -9.57 -1.24 2.90
N ASN A 262 -10.77 -1.55 3.41
CA ASN A 262 -11.44 -2.83 3.23
C ASN A 262 -10.63 -4.04 3.73
N SER A 263 -9.91 -3.89 4.86
CA SER A 263 -9.20 -5.02 5.48
C SER A 263 -10.14 -6.21 5.69
N LYS A 264 -9.71 -7.38 5.24
CA LYS A 264 -10.44 -8.64 5.35
C LYS A 264 -9.85 -9.45 6.51
N PHE A 265 -10.19 -9.08 7.73
CA PHE A 265 -9.78 -9.84 8.90
C PHE A 265 -10.41 -11.22 8.93
N ARG A 266 -9.64 -12.21 9.37
CA ARG A 266 -10.10 -13.56 9.65
C ARG A 266 -9.95 -13.81 11.15
N PHE A 267 -11.02 -14.30 11.78
CA PHE A 267 -11.10 -14.52 13.22
C PHE A 267 -11.10 -16.01 13.51
N GLU A 268 -10.17 -16.47 14.37
CA GLU A 268 -10.02 -17.89 14.71
C GLU A 268 -9.82 -18.08 16.21
N LEU A 269 -10.50 -19.05 16.82
CA LEU A 269 -10.16 -19.51 18.17
C LEU A 269 -8.87 -20.35 18.12
N ILE A 270 -7.87 -19.98 18.92
CA ILE A 270 -6.51 -20.53 18.81
C ILE A 270 -6.48 -22.05 18.95
N ASN A 271 -7.23 -22.60 19.92
CA ASN A 271 -7.24 -24.03 20.18
C ASN A 271 -8.27 -24.81 19.34
N ARG A 272 -8.98 -24.12 18.42
CA ARG A 272 -10.11 -24.69 17.67
C ARG A 272 -10.12 -24.23 16.20
N MET A 273 -8.95 -23.93 15.64
CA MET A 273 -8.80 -23.42 14.26
C MET A 273 -9.27 -24.40 13.18
N SER A 274 -9.37 -25.70 13.50
CA SER A 274 -9.84 -26.73 12.58
C SER A 274 -11.33 -27.04 12.73
N ASP A 275 -12.01 -26.41 13.67
CA ASP A 275 -13.42 -26.69 13.91
C ASP A 275 -14.30 -26.00 12.85
N PRO A 276 -15.44 -26.61 12.50
CA PRO A 276 -16.32 -26.04 11.49
C PRO A 276 -16.97 -24.73 12.00
N HIS A 277 -17.03 -23.72 11.12
CA HIS A 277 -17.66 -22.42 11.37
C HIS A 277 -19.15 -22.48 11.01
N ASN A 278 -19.95 -23.10 11.89
CA ASN A 278 -21.38 -23.34 11.65
C ASN A 278 -22.30 -22.31 12.32
N THR A 279 -21.77 -21.48 13.19
CA THR A 279 -22.54 -20.50 13.98
C THR A 279 -22.28 -19.09 13.45
N SER A 280 -23.34 -18.27 13.39
CA SER A 280 -23.22 -16.86 13.00
C SER A 280 -23.04 -16.01 14.25
N THR A 281 -21.84 -15.49 14.49
CA THR A 281 -21.47 -14.73 15.70
C THR A 281 -21.05 -13.31 15.33
N SER A 282 -21.49 -12.31 16.10
CA SER A 282 -21.01 -10.93 15.95
C SER A 282 -19.87 -10.66 16.93
N ILE A 283 -18.89 -9.85 16.52
CA ILE A 283 -17.66 -9.59 17.27
C ILE A 283 -17.56 -8.10 17.56
N ALA A 284 -17.61 -7.74 18.84
CA ALA A 284 -17.43 -6.38 19.35
C ALA A 284 -16.07 -6.22 20.02
N GLY A 285 -15.57 -4.99 20.08
CA GLY A 285 -14.43 -4.62 20.91
C GLY A 285 -14.82 -4.11 22.29
N CYS A 286 -13.83 -3.63 23.05
CA CYS A 286 -13.98 -3.20 24.45
C CYS A 286 -14.19 -1.69 24.63
N LEU A 287 -14.29 -0.91 23.56
CA LEU A 287 -14.47 0.53 23.67
C LEU A 287 -15.89 0.90 24.16
N PRO A 288 -16.04 2.01 24.90
CA PRO A 288 -17.33 2.47 25.41
C PRO A 288 -18.16 3.15 24.30
N THR A 289 -18.40 2.44 23.20
CA THR A 289 -19.19 2.93 22.05
C THR A 289 -19.77 1.77 21.26
N ASP A 290 -21.01 1.92 20.80
CA ASP A 290 -21.69 0.95 19.94
C ASP A 290 -21.08 0.84 18.53
N MET A 291 -20.15 1.73 18.17
CA MET A 291 -19.41 1.67 16.90
C MET A 291 -18.26 0.69 16.94
N ASP A 292 -17.84 0.21 18.11
CA ASP A 292 -16.71 -0.72 18.27
C ASP A 292 -17.10 -2.15 17.90
N VAL A 293 -17.36 -2.37 16.63
CA VAL A 293 -17.79 -3.64 16.06
C VAL A 293 -16.85 -4.06 14.95
N PHE A 294 -16.14 -5.15 15.15
CA PHE A 294 -15.28 -5.74 14.13
C PHE A 294 -16.10 -6.33 12.98
N THR A 295 -17.14 -7.10 13.30
CA THR A 295 -18.00 -7.70 12.28
C THR A 295 -19.32 -8.14 12.89
N LYS A 296 -20.34 -8.21 12.04
CA LYS A 296 -21.65 -8.77 12.39
C LYS A 296 -21.89 -10.06 11.63
N ARG A 297 -22.47 -11.06 12.30
CA ARG A 297 -22.86 -12.34 11.71
C ARG A 297 -21.72 -13.03 10.96
N TYR A 298 -20.52 -13.03 11.57
CA TYR A 298 -19.37 -13.74 11.03
C TYR A 298 -19.56 -15.25 11.22
N PRO A 299 -19.30 -16.07 10.18
CA PRO A 299 -19.28 -17.53 10.35
C PRO A 299 -18.21 -17.92 11.36
N PHE A 300 -18.59 -18.58 12.44
CA PHE A 300 -17.68 -18.88 13.52
C PHE A 300 -17.97 -20.27 14.13
N VAL A 301 -17.07 -20.74 14.99
CA VAL A 301 -17.27 -21.99 15.73
C VAL A 301 -18.40 -21.85 16.75
N ASP A 302 -19.02 -22.96 17.13
CA ASP A 302 -19.99 -23.01 18.20
C ASP A 302 -19.34 -23.08 19.60
N SER A 303 -20.15 -23.03 20.66
CA SER A 303 -19.71 -23.26 22.06
C SER A 303 -18.51 -22.40 22.50
N ILE A 304 -18.52 -21.12 22.12
CA ILE A 304 -17.54 -20.12 22.53
C ILE A 304 -17.66 -19.82 24.03
N LYS A 305 -16.55 -19.61 24.72
CA LYS A 305 -16.53 -19.33 26.17
C LYS A 305 -15.76 -18.03 26.43
N LYS A 306 -16.15 -17.40 27.55
CA LYS A 306 -15.33 -16.36 28.16
C LYS A 306 -13.93 -16.95 28.45
N ASP A 307 -12.91 -16.11 28.33
CA ASP A 307 -11.49 -16.41 28.51
C ASP A 307 -10.84 -17.27 27.40
N ASP A 308 -11.61 -17.64 26.37
CA ASP A 308 -11.01 -18.20 25.15
C ASP A 308 -10.11 -17.15 24.46
N TYR A 309 -9.03 -17.61 23.84
CA TYR A 309 -8.13 -16.78 23.05
C TYR A 309 -8.48 -16.82 21.56
N LEU A 310 -8.45 -15.64 20.95
CA LEU A 310 -8.79 -15.43 19.56
C LEU A 310 -7.63 -14.76 18.84
N ALA A 311 -7.33 -15.21 17.62
CA ALA A 311 -6.41 -14.56 16.70
C ALA A 311 -7.19 -13.81 15.62
N ILE A 312 -6.83 -12.53 15.41
CA ILE A 312 -7.28 -11.74 14.26
C ILE A 312 -6.15 -11.76 13.23
N PHE A 313 -6.33 -12.52 12.16
CA PHE A 313 -5.38 -12.62 11.06
C PHE A 313 -5.55 -11.48 10.06
N ASN A 314 -4.57 -11.32 9.18
CA ASN A 314 -4.49 -10.28 8.16
C ASN A 314 -4.36 -8.86 8.78
N ALA A 315 -3.77 -8.79 9.96
CA ALA A 315 -3.59 -7.55 10.72
C ALA A 315 -2.24 -6.86 10.49
N GLY A 316 -1.43 -7.30 9.51
CA GLY A 316 -0.10 -6.75 9.26
C GLY A 316 -0.09 -5.44 8.47
N ALA A 317 -1.16 -5.12 7.73
CA ALA A 317 -1.25 -3.93 6.91
C ALA A 317 -2.31 -2.94 7.39
N TYR A 318 -1.94 -1.66 7.51
CA TYR A 318 -2.82 -0.54 7.91
C TYR A 318 -3.45 -0.70 9.31
N THR A 319 -2.98 -1.63 10.10
CA THR A 319 -3.41 -1.79 11.49
C THR A 319 -2.60 -0.88 12.38
N TYR A 320 -1.30 -1.12 12.51
CA TYR A 320 -0.43 -0.28 13.30
C TYR A 320 -0.43 1.20 12.83
N THR A 321 -0.31 1.42 11.53
CA THR A 321 -0.20 2.78 10.94
C THR A 321 -1.47 3.61 11.03
N TRP A 322 -2.64 2.96 11.21
CA TRP A 322 -3.94 3.61 11.31
C TRP A 322 -4.57 3.51 12.70
N SER A 323 -3.92 2.82 13.64
CA SER A 323 -4.37 2.69 15.02
C SER A 323 -4.35 4.03 15.76
N THR A 324 -5.20 4.13 16.78
CA THR A 324 -5.26 5.29 17.68
C THR A 324 -5.10 4.86 19.13
N HIS A 325 -4.75 5.80 20.00
CA HIS A 325 -4.66 5.59 21.44
C HIS A 325 -5.99 5.88 22.17
N PHE A 326 -7.12 5.79 21.49
CA PHE A 326 -8.41 6.07 22.13
C PHE A 326 -8.66 5.13 23.28
N SER A 327 -8.59 5.67 24.50
CA SER A 327 -8.78 5.02 25.81
C SER A 327 -7.78 3.90 26.18
N TYR A 328 -6.98 3.38 25.24
CA TYR A 328 -6.05 2.28 25.51
C TYR A 328 -4.67 2.52 24.86
N PRO A 329 -3.58 2.08 25.52
CA PRO A 329 -2.25 2.07 24.91
C PRO A 329 -2.18 1.04 23.78
N PHE A 330 -1.15 1.16 22.93
CA PHE A 330 -0.86 0.09 21.97
C PHE A 330 -0.54 -1.23 22.70
N PRO A 331 -1.01 -2.36 22.16
CA PRO A 331 -0.61 -3.65 22.67
C PRO A 331 0.90 -3.87 22.47
N PRO A 332 1.55 -4.66 23.32
CA PRO A 332 2.93 -5.05 23.09
C PRO A 332 3.05 -5.80 21.75
N MET A 333 4.10 -5.50 21.02
CA MET A 333 4.37 -6.14 19.73
C MET A 333 5.59 -7.04 19.83
N ILE A 334 5.52 -8.19 19.18
CA ILE A 334 6.64 -9.14 19.08
C ILE A 334 6.90 -9.51 17.63
N LEU A 335 8.17 -9.69 17.29
CA LEU A 335 8.61 -10.27 16.04
C LEU A 335 8.91 -11.75 16.26
N ILE A 336 8.29 -12.59 15.43
CA ILE A 336 8.56 -14.02 15.39
C ILE A 336 9.29 -14.31 14.08
N ASN A 337 10.56 -14.75 14.19
CA ASN A 337 11.35 -15.18 13.05
C ASN A 337 11.75 -16.65 13.26
N LYS A 338 11.07 -17.56 12.58
CA LYS A 338 11.19 -19.01 12.79
C LYS A 338 10.91 -19.38 14.26
N THR A 339 11.98 -19.68 15.03
CA THR A 339 11.90 -20.03 16.46
C THR A 339 12.29 -18.88 17.39
N GLN A 340 12.75 -17.77 16.86
CA GLN A 340 13.17 -16.61 17.66
C GLN A 340 12.02 -15.67 17.87
N ILE A 341 11.82 -15.27 19.13
CA ILE A 341 10.82 -14.29 19.56
C ILE A 341 11.57 -13.09 20.13
N SER A 342 11.30 -11.91 19.62
CA SER A 342 11.89 -10.66 20.11
C SER A 342 10.83 -9.57 20.25
N PRO A 343 10.94 -8.67 21.23
CA PRO A 343 10.06 -7.51 21.30
C PRO A 343 10.27 -6.60 20.08
N LEU A 344 9.18 -6.05 19.57
CA LEU A 344 9.20 -4.96 18.60
C LEU A 344 8.98 -3.65 19.36
N GLU A 345 9.92 -2.72 19.23
CA GLU A 345 9.71 -1.37 19.72
C GLU A 345 8.82 -0.61 18.75
N ALA A 346 7.64 -0.22 19.22
CA ALA A 346 6.87 0.78 18.52
C ALA A 346 7.67 2.10 18.53
N PRO A 347 7.81 2.80 17.38
CA PRO A 347 8.41 4.13 17.39
C PRO A 347 7.66 5.00 18.41
N SER A 348 8.39 5.67 19.29
CA SER A 348 7.77 6.67 20.16
C SER A 348 7.13 7.72 19.26
N ILE A 349 5.80 7.78 19.26
CA ILE A 349 5.07 8.89 18.63
C ILE A 349 5.41 10.12 19.49
N ARG A 350 6.33 10.93 19.00
CA ARG A 350 6.58 12.29 19.52
C ARG A 350 5.78 13.29 18.73
#